data_c12a1f1b1126caafc67c71010a78dae7
#
_entry.id   c12a1f1b1126caafc67c71010a78dae7
#
_cell.length_a   1.000
_cell.length_b   1.000
_cell.length_c   1.000
_cell.angle_alpha   90.00
_cell.angle_beta   90.00
_cell.angle_gamma   90.00
#
_symmetry.space_group_name_H-M   'P 1'
#
loop_
_entity.id
_entity.type
_entity.pdbx_description
1 polymer ?
#
loop_
_entity_poly.entity_id
_entity_poly.type
_entity_poly.pdbx_seq_one_letter_code
_entity_poly.pdbx_strand_id
1 'polypeptide(L)'
;YNVTALKDMDSSIVDLQLFNILCISWDESITNGSIMKTLWESGKIALEDVTHTLLLVDESHRWVNAQKLFALELLGIYLREGPKYFTGLWLATQSIRDYVPDGSTKEGEKQLKTTFQRSHYKFIFHQDSNVLPIIDRVFNNVLTYSQKEKIPRLQRGEVILCISGDQNIEFKVYLSEADKRLFKGGV
;
A
#
# COMPACT_ATOMS: atom_id res chain seq x y z
N TYR A 1 -5.29 -14.20 4.92
CA TYR A 1 -6.56 -14.14 5.68
C TYR A 1 -7.72 -13.94 4.72
N ASN A 2 -8.83 -14.67 4.94
CA ASN A 2 -10.08 -14.48 4.21
C ASN A 2 -11.07 -13.72 5.09
N VAL A 3 -11.40 -12.49 4.71
CA VAL A 3 -12.29 -11.60 5.47
C VAL A 3 -13.72 -11.59 4.94
N THR A 4 -14.07 -12.49 4.05
CA THR A 4 -15.41 -12.53 3.42
C THR A 4 -16.52 -12.68 4.46
N ALA A 5 -16.28 -13.44 5.53
CA ALA A 5 -17.24 -13.63 6.62
C ALA A 5 -17.53 -12.36 7.43
N LEU A 6 -16.71 -11.32 7.29
CA LEU A 6 -16.89 -10.05 8.00
C LEU A 6 -17.84 -9.08 7.28
N LYS A 7 -18.30 -9.39 6.07
CA LYS A 7 -19.09 -8.46 5.24
C LYS A 7 -20.37 -7.97 5.89
N ASP A 8 -21.03 -8.84 6.66
CA ASP A 8 -22.35 -8.60 7.25
C ASP A 8 -22.27 -8.29 8.74
N MET A 9 -21.05 -8.10 9.27
CA MET A 9 -20.84 -7.77 10.68
C MET A 9 -20.87 -6.24 10.91
N ASP A 10 -21.10 -5.86 12.17
CA ASP A 10 -20.97 -4.46 12.60
C ASP A 10 -19.57 -3.91 12.27
N SER A 11 -19.51 -2.66 11.84
CA SER A 11 -18.27 -2.03 11.43
C SER A 11 -17.18 -2.04 12.50
N SER A 12 -17.57 -1.92 13.77
CA SER A 12 -16.63 -1.96 14.90
C SER A 12 -16.00 -3.34 15.05
N ILE A 13 -16.76 -4.41 14.82
CA ILE A 13 -16.25 -5.79 14.84
C ILE A 13 -15.29 -6.00 13.66
N VAL A 14 -15.66 -5.51 12.48
CA VAL A 14 -14.78 -5.57 11.30
C VAL A 14 -13.46 -4.85 11.58
N ASP A 15 -13.52 -3.63 12.10
CA ASP A 15 -12.34 -2.83 12.39
C ASP A 15 -11.43 -3.50 13.44
N LEU A 16 -12.02 -4.09 14.49
CA LEU A 16 -11.27 -4.84 15.50
C LEU A 16 -10.56 -6.06 14.90
N GLN A 17 -11.25 -6.81 14.06
CA GLN A 17 -10.66 -8.00 13.42
C GLN A 17 -9.54 -7.62 12.44
N LEU A 18 -9.73 -6.56 11.66
CA LEU A 18 -8.70 -6.04 10.75
C LEU A 18 -7.47 -5.56 11.54
N PHE A 19 -7.69 -4.86 12.64
CA PHE A 19 -6.61 -4.45 13.54
C PHE A 19 -5.84 -5.65 14.11
N ASN A 20 -6.53 -6.68 14.59
CA ASN A 20 -5.91 -7.90 15.10
C ASN A 20 -5.06 -8.59 14.02
N ILE A 21 -5.56 -8.69 12.78
CA ILE A 21 -4.81 -9.28 11.66
C ILE A 21 -3.53 -8.48 11.39
N LEU A 22 -3.60 -7.14 11.40
CA LEU A 22 -2.43 -6.29 11.21
C LEU A 22 -1.41 -6.48 12.35
N CYS A 23 -1.87 -6.55 13.60
CA CYS A 23 -1.00 -6.78 14.75
C CYS A 23 -0.31 -8.15 14.69
N ILE A 24 -1.06 -9.22 14.41
CA ILE A 24 -0.50 -10.57 14.26
C ILE A 24 0.51 -10.61 13.11
N SER A 25 0.17 -10.02 11.97
CA SER A 25 1.08 -9.96 10.82
C SER A 25 2.36 -9.19 11.13
N TRP A 26 2.27 -8.16 11.97
CA TRP A 26 3.42 -7.39 12.44
C TRP A 26 4.32 -8.24 13.36
N ASP A 27 3.75 -8.90 14.35
CA ASP A 27 4.49 -9.74 15.29
C ASP A 27 5.22 -10.89 14.57
N GLU A 28 4.56 -11.57 13.65
CA GLU A 28 5.16 -12.61 12.82
C GLU A 28 6.31 -12.06 11.95
N SER A 29 6.12 -10.86 11.38
CA SER A 29 7.14 -10.20 10.57
C SER A 29 8.38 -9.84 11.38
N ILE A 30 8.22 -9.29 12.59
CA ILE A 30 9.33 -8.97 13.50
C ILE A 30 10.04 -10.24 13.94
N THR A 31 9.30 -11.28 14.28
CA THR A 31 9.85 -12.57 14.73
C THR A 31 10.73 -13.17 13.64
N ASN A 32 10.19 -13.32 12.43
CA ASN A 32 10.96 -13.82 11.29
C ASN A 32 12.17 -12.94 10.99
N GLY A 33 11.96 -11.63 10.90
CA GLY A 33 13.02 -10.66 10.59
C GLY A 33 14.14 -10.64 11.62
N SER A 34 13.83 -10.80 12.90
CA SER A 34 14.83 -10.89 13.97
C SER A 34 15.70 -12.14 13.85
N ILE A 35 15.09 -13.28 13.48
CA ILE A 35 15.81 -14.54 13.22
C ILE A 35 16.73 -14.34 12.00
N MET A 36 16.19 -13.86 10.90
CA MET A 36 16.95 -13.63 9.67
C MET A 36 18.12 -12.66 9.88
N LYS A 37 17.87 -11.60 10.61
CA LYS A 37 18.90 -10.59 10.95
C LYS A 37 20.04 -11.22 11.76
N THR A 38 19.71 -12.03 12.77
CA THR A 38 20.72 -12.73 13.60
C THR A 38 21.55 -13.69 12.75
N LEU A 39 20.92 -14.42 11.83
CA LEU A 39 21.62 -15.35 10.94
C LEU A 39 22.55 -14.61 9.98
N TRP A 40 22.09 -13.51 9.39
CA TRP A 40 22.89 -12.70 8.49
C TRP A 40 24.05 -11.99 9.21
N GLU A 41 23.81 -11.32 10.33
CA GLU A 41 24.83 -10.61 11.09
C GLU A 41 25.91 -11.57 11.66
N SER A 42 25.54 -12.84 11.94
CA SER A 42 26.50 -13.88 12.35
C SER A 42 27.24 -14.55 11.18
N GLY A 43 26.98 -14.17 9.94
CA GLY A 43 27.59 -14.73 8.75
C GLY A 43 27.12 -16.15 8.41
N LYS A 44 26.02 -16.63 9.01
CA LYS A 44 25.46 -17.97 8.73
C LYS A 44 24.68 -18.04 7.42
N ILE A 45 24.17 -16.92 6.96
CA ILE A 45 23.50 -16.79 5.66
C ILE A 45 24.01 -15.53 4.93
N ALA A 46 23.97 -15.54 3.61
CA ALA A 46 24.24 -14.34 2.80
C ALA A 46 22.99 -13.45 2.75
N LEU A 47 23.15 -12.19 2.34
CA LEU A 47 22.02 -11.24 2.28
C LEU A 47 20.95 -11.67 1.26
N GLU A 48 21.38 -12.29 0.17
CA GLU A 48 20.51 -12.87 -0.88
C GLU A 48 19.68 -14.05 -0.40
N ASP A 49 20.10 -14.72 0.66
CA ASP A 49 19.39 -15.87 1.26
C ASP A 49 18.42 -15.46 2.39
N VAL A 50 18.35 -14.16 2.71
CA VAL A 50 17.44 -13.66 3.74
C VAL A 50 15.99 -13.80 3.26
N THR A 51 15.18 -14.46 4.06
CA THR A 51 13.73 -14.54 3.82
C THR A 51 13.06 -13.23 4.20
N HIS A 52 12.49 -12.57 3.20
CA HIS A 52 11.71 -11.34 3.38
C HIS A 52 10.24 -11.65 3.64
N THR A 53 9.59 -10.85 4.48
CA THR A 53 8.14 -10.89 4.67
C THR A 53 7.50 -9.76 3.86
N LEU A 54 6.46 -10.06 3.09
CA LEU A 54 5.66 -9.06 2.38
C LEU A 54 4.20 -9.17 2.82
N LEU A 55 3.68 -8.11 3.43
CA LEU A 55 2.25 -7.97 3.66
C LEU A 55 1.62 -7.25 2.46
N LEU A 56 0.79 -7.98 1.72
CA LEU A 56 0.01 -7.44 0.60
C LEU A 56 -1.44 -7.28 1.04
N VAL A 57 -1.97 -6.07 0.98
CA VAL A 57 -3.34 -5.74 1.37
C VAL A 57 -4.08 -5.19 0.17
N ASP A 58 -4.96 -6.02 -0.40
CA ASP A 58 -5.89 -5.60 -1.44
C ASP A 58 -7.10 -4.89 -0.83
N GLU A 59 -7.72 -3.98 -1.59
CA GLU A 59 -8.80 -3.10 -1.12
C GLU A 59 -8.45 -2.43 0.23
N SER A 60 -7.21 -1.99 0.32
CA SER A 60 -6.59 -1.53 1.57
C SER A 60 -7.28 -0.31 2.20
N HIS A 61 -8.09 0.45 1.44
CA HIS A 61 -8.90 1.54 1.97
C HIS A 61 -9.92 1.07 3.04
N ARG A 62 -10.31 -0.21 3.01
CA ARG A 62 -11.17 -0.80 4.05
C ARG A 62 -10.46 -0.93 5.40
N TRP A 63 -9.14 -1.08 5.36
CA TRP A 63 -8.27 -1.27 6.52
C TRP A 63 -7.71 0.04 7.02
N VAL A 64 -7.37 0.93 6.07
CA VAL A 64 -6.63 2.16 6.31
C VAL A 64 -7.25 3.29 5.49
N ASN A 65 -7.76 4.31 6.15
CA ASN A 65 -8.23 5.53 5.53
C ASN A 65 -8.17 6.70 6.53
N ALA A 66 -8.48 7.91 6.10
CA ALA A 66 -8.38 9.11 6.93
C ALA A 66 -9.32 9.15 8.14
N GLN A 67 -10.27 8.23 8.26
CA GLN A 67 -11.15 8.08 9.43
C GLN A 67 -10.63 7.07 10.45
N LYS A 68 -9.65 6.23 10.07
CA LYS A 68 -9.09 5.13 10.89
C LYS A 68 -7.70 5.48 11.40
N LEU A 69 -7.62 6.43 12.33
CA LEU A 69 -6.34 6.95 12.85
C LEU A 69 -5.45 5.85 13.44
N PHE A 70 -6.03 4.90 14.18
CA PHE A 70 -5.32 3.78 14.77
C PHE A 70 -4.59 2.92 13.73
N ALA A 71 -5.24 2.69 12.57
CA ALA A 71 -4.66 1.92 11.49
C ALA A 71 -3.52 2.71 10.80
N LEU A 72 -3.69 4.02 10.63
CA LEU A 72 -2.64 4.89 10.10
C LEU A 72 -1.40 4.93 11.02
N GLU A 73 -1.59 4.93 12.33
CA GLU A 73 -0.50 4.86 13.31
C GLU A 73 0.27 3.55 13.19
N LEU A 74 -0.44 2.41 13.17
CA LEU A 74 0.16 1.09 13.03
C LEU A 74 0.91 0.96 11.70
N LEU A 75 0.31 1.44 10.61
CA LEU A 75 0.99 1.49 9.30
C LEU A 75 2.25 2.36 9.33
N GLY A 76 2.18 3.49 10.03
CA GLY A 76 3.34 4.36 10.22
C GLY A 76 4.50 3.65 10.92
N ILE A 77 4.20 2.75 11.87
CA ILE A 77 5.19 1.88 12.52
C ILE A 77 5.73 0.87 11.51
N TYR A 78 4.85 0.19 10.79
CA TYR A 78 5.22 -0.80 9.77
C TYR A 78 6.20 -0.23 8.73
N LEU A 79 5.89 0.96 8.19
CA LEU A 79 6.72 1.61 7.18
C LEU A 79 8.08 2.10 7.72
N ARG A 80 8.15 2.45 9.00
CA ARG A 80 9.38 2.94 9.63
C ARG A 80 10.29 1.83 10.12
N GLU A 81 9.71 0.81 10.74
CA GLU A 81 10.46 -0.25 11.40
C GLU A 81 10.62 -1.50 10.51
N GLY A 82 9.67 -1.75 9.60
CA GLY A 82 9.65 -2.93 8.74
C GLY A 82 10.96 -3.22 7.99
N PRO A 83 11.61 -2.22 7.37
CA PRO A 83 12.88 -2.46 6.68
C PRO A 83 13.99 -3.04 7.57
N LYS A 84 13.97 -2.75 8.88
CA LYS A 84 14.93 -3.30 9.84
C LYS A 84 14.76 -4.81 10.07
N TYR A 85 13.59 -5.31 9.73
CA TYR A 85 13.17 -6.70 9.87
C TYR A 85 12.88 -7.39 8.53
N PHE A 86 13.46 -6.87 7.44
CA PHE A 86 13.26 -7.40 6.09
C PHE A 86 11.78 -7.53 5.71
N THR A 87 10.96 -6.58 6.15
CA THR A 87 9.52 -6.60 5.95
C THR A 87 9.10 -5.46 5.04
N GLY A 88 8.32 -5.80 4.01
CA GLY A 88 7.68 -4.89 3.08
C GLY A 88 6.16 -4.84 3.27
N LEU A 89 5.57 -3.70 2.90
CA LEU A 89 4.13 -3.50 2.90
C LEU A 89 3.70 -3.03 1.51
N TRP A 90 2.69 -3.67 0.96
CA TRP A 90 2.08 -3.32 -0.31
C TRP A 90 0.58 -3.10 -0.13
N LEU A 91 0.13 -1.89 -0.41
CA LEU A 91 -1.29 -1.50 -0.33
C LEU A 91 -1.83 -1.30 -1.74
N ALA A 92 -2.96 -1.90 -2.04
CA ALA A 92 -3.67 -1.70 -3.30
C ALA A 92 -5.10 -1.19 -3.04
N THR A 93 -5.60 -0.34 -3.92
CA THR A 93 -6.99 0.14 -3.95
C THR A 93 -7.38 0.51 -5.37
N GLN A 94 -8.66 0.47 -5.67
CA GLN A 94 -9.18 0.87 -6.97
C GLN A 94 -9.19 2.38 -7.17
N SER A 95 -9.45 3.15 -6.11
CA SER A 95 -9.47 4.61 -6.16
C SER A 95 -8.76 5.23 -4.96
N ILE A 96 -7.96 6.26 -5.22
CA ILE A 96 -7.33 7.06 -4.16
C ILE A 96 -8.37 7.80 -3.29
N ARG A 97 -9.56 8.08 -3.84
CA ARG A 97 -10.66 8.72 -3.12
C ARG A 97 -11.09 7.91 -1.91
N ASP A 98 -11.03 6.59 -2.00
CA ASP A 98 -11.47 5.69 -0.93
C ASP A 98 -10.62 5.79 0.34
N TYR A 99 -9.39 6.31 0.22
CA TYR A 99 -8.58 6.64 1.38
C TYR A 99 -8.99 7.94 2.10
N VAL A 100 -9.76 8.81 1.42
CA VAL A 100 -10.23 10.09 1.97
C VAL A 100 -11.76 10.14 1.85
N PRO A 101 -12.50 9.30 2.61
CA PRO A 101 -13.95 9.30 2.56
C PRO A 101 -14.54 10.61 3.05
N ASP A 102 -15.76 10.91 2.62
CA ASP A 102 -16.47 12.13 3.03
C ASP A 102 -16.60 12.18 4.57
N GLY A 103 -16.39 13.36 5.13
CA GLY A 103 -16.37 13.55 6.59
C GLY A 103 -15.03 13.23 7.26
N SER A 104 -13.96 12.97 6.49
CA SER A 104 -12.62 12.85 7.05
C SER A 104 -12.17 14.14 7.74
N THR A 105 -11.50 13.98 8.89
CA THR A 105 -10.95 15.11 9.63
C THR A 105 -9.65 15.62 8.99
N LYS A 106 -9.31 16.90 9.18
CA LYS A 106 -8.02 17.45 8.73
C LYS A 106 -6.84 16.70 9.34
N GLU A 107 -6.97 16.22 10.57
CA GLU A 107 -5.92 15.43 11.24
C GLU A 107 -5.76 14.07 10.56
N GLY A 108 -6.85 13.37 10.25
CA GLY A 108 -6.82 12.10 9.53
C GLY A 108 -6.19 12.24 8.14
N GLU A 109 -6.55 13.26 7.39
CA GLU A 109 -5.92 13.53 6.08
C GLU A 109 -4.42 13.82 6.21
N LYS A 110 -4.02 14.62 7.21
CA LYS A 110 -2.61 14.91 7.48
C LYS A 110 -1.83 13.66 7.82
N GLN A 111 -2.39 12.79 8.66
CA GLN A 111 -1.75 11.54 9.05
C GLN A 111 -1.65 10.57 7.87
N LEU A 112 -2.70 10.44 7.07
CA LEU A 112 -2.69 9.67 5.83
C LEU A 112 -1.59 10.16 4.87
N LYS A 113 -1.52 11.46 4.62
CA LYS A 113 -0.46 12.08 3.81
C LYS A 113 0.93 11.73 4.34
N THR A 114 1.15 11.88 5.65
CA THR A 114 2.44 11.56 6.29
C THR A 114 2.80 10.08 6.13
N THR A 115 1.84 9.19 6.26
CA THR A 115 2.01 7.74 6.08
C THR A 115 2.37 7.42 4.63
N PHE A 116 1.66 7.98 3.65
CA PHE A 116 1.92 7.70 2.24
C PHE A 116 3.20 8.37 1.71
N GLN A 117 3.65 9.46 2.32
CA GLN A 117 4.97 10.04 2.01
C GLN A 117 6.13 9.09 2.34
N ARG A 118 5.96 8.20 3.31
CA ARG A 118 6.95 7.17 3.66
C ARG A 118 6.99 6.00 2.69
N SER A 119 5.95 5.84 1.85
CA SER A 119 5.96 4.85 0.78
C SER A 119 7.02 5.18 -0.25
N HIS A 120 7.93 4.25 -0.52
CA HIS A 120 9.02 4.44 -1.48
C HIS A 120 8.53 4.42 -2.93
N TYR A 121 7.59 3.55 -3.23
CA TYR A 121 7.01 3.34 -4.55
C TYR A 121 5.51 3.62 -4.55
N LYS A 122 5.04 4.38 -5.55
CA LYS A 122 3.62 4.64 -5.77
C LYS A 122 3.30 4.32 -7.22
N PHE A 123 2.53 3.26 -7.44
CA PHE A 123 2.06 2.85 -8.76
C PHE A 123 0.69 3.48 -9.00
N ILE A 124 0.61 4.41 -9.95
CA ILE A 124 -0.61 5.12 -10.28
C ILE A 124 -1.08 4.62 -11.64
N PHE A 125 -2.15 3.85 -11.64
CA PHE A 125 -2.87 3.42 -12.83
C PHE A 125 -3.94 4.43 -13.22
N HIS A 126 -4.76 4.09 -14.22
CA HIS A 126 -5.90 4.92 -14.62
C HIS A 126 -6.74 5.34 -13.41
N GLN A 127 -7.06 6.61 -13.34
CA GLN A 127 -7.98 7.21 -12.36
C GLN A 127 -8.81 8.26 -13.05
N ASP A 128 -10.04 8.45 -12.60
CA ASP A 128 -10.89 9.52 -13.12
C ASP A 128 -10.31 10.91 -12.84
N SER A 129 -10.57 11.87 -13.72
CA SER A 129 -10.06 13.24 -13.57
C SER A 129 -10.51 13.96 -12.29
N ASN A 130 -11.67 13.58 -11.74
CA ASN A 130 -12.21 14.15 -10.52
C ASN A 130 -11.41 13.80 -9.25
N VAL A 131 -10.54 12.78 -9.30
CA VAL A 131 -9.70 12.38 -8.14
C VAL A 131 -8.29 12.98 -8.19
N LEU A 132 -7.90 13.64 -9.27
CA LEU A 132 -6.57 14.27 -9.40
C LEU A 132 -6.22 15.23 -8.26
N PRO A 133 -7.15 16.09 -7.77
CA PRO A 133 -6.88 16.94 -6.62
C PRO A 133 -6.59 16.17 -5.32
N ILE A 134 -7.16 14.96 -5.18
CA ILE A 134 -6.90 14.09 -4.03
C ILE A 134 -5.50 13.48 -4.15
N ILE A 135 -5.11 13.03 -5.34
CA ILE A 135 -3.75 12.53 -5.62
C ILE A 135 -2.71 13.57 -5.22
N ASP A 136 -2.89 14.81 -5.63
CA ASP A 136 -1.97 15.91 -5.29
C ASP A 136 -1.88 16.15 -3.79
N ARG A 137 -3.03 16.17 -3.13
CA ARG A 137 -3.12 16.42 -1.70
C ARG A 137 -2.49 15.28 -0.89
N VAL A 138 -2.75 14.03 -1.26
CA VAL A 138 -2.29 12.83 -0.55
C VAL A 138 -0.81 12.56 -0.83
N PHE A 139 -0.37 12.66 -2.08
CA PHE A 139 1.01 12.36 -2.47
C PHE A 139 1.93 13.58 -2.54
N ASN A 140 1.46 14.77 -2.13
CA ASN A 140 2.29 15.97 -2.02
C ASN A 140 2.86 16.47 -3.37
N ASN A 141 2.04 16.51 -4.40
CA ASN A 141 2.41 17.02 -5.73
C ASN A 141 3.62 16.31 -6.38
N VAL A 142 3.76 15.00 -6.18
CA VAL A 142 4.84 14.20 -6.79
C VAL A 142 4.74 14.10 -8.31
N LEU A 143 3.59 14.42 -8.90
CA LEU A 143 3.34 14.34 -10.34
C LEU A 143 3.52 15.69 -11.01
N THR A 144 4.12 15.69 -12.19
CA THR A 144 4.14 16.86 -13.07
C THR A 144 2.76 17.13 -13.66
N TYR A 145 2.54 18.35 -14.16
CA TYR A 145 1.28 18.71 -14.83
C TYR A 145 0.96 17.75 -16.00
N SER A 146 1.95 17.47 -16.84
CA SER A 146 1.79 16.55 -17.98
C SER A 146 1.41 15.12 -17.54
N GLN A 147 1.97 14.62 -16.44
CA GLN A 147 1.63 13.31 -15.92
C GLN A 147 0.19 13.25 -15.38
N LYS A 148 -0.25 14.32 -14.71
CA LYS A 148 -1.64 14.41 -14.24
C LYS A 148 -2.64 14.35 -15.39
N GLU A 149 -2.37 15.04 -16.49
CA GLU A 149 -3.24 15.00 -17.69
C GLU A 149 -3.29 13.62 -18.35
N LYS A 150 -2.24 12.81 -18.18
CA LYS A 150 -2.19 11.44 -18.71
C LYS A 150 -2.98 10.45 -17.90
N ILE A 151 -3.06 10.59 -16.56
CA ILE A 151 -3.70 9.61 -15.68
C ILE A 151 -5.10 9.18 -16.16
N PRO A 152 -6.02 10.10 -16.52
CA PRO A 152 -7.35 9.70 -17.00
C PRO A 152 -7.34 9.06 -18.40
N ARG A 153 -6.22 9.04 -19.07
CA ARG A 153 -6.05 8.47 -20.42
C ARG A 153 -5.23 7.19 -20.42
N LEU A 154 -4.66 6.79 -19.27
CA LEU A 154 -3.89 5.56 -19.16
C LEU A 154 -4.75 4.35 -19.56
N GLN A 155 -4.19 3.52 -20.41
CA GLN A 155 -4.82 2.27 -20.83
C GLN A 155 -4.52 1.16 -19.82
N ARG A 156 -5.24 0.04 -19.95
CA ARG A 156 -5.01 -1.14 -19.12
C ARG A 156 -3.54 -1.56 -19.15
N GLY A 157 -2.93 -1.66 -17.98
CA GLY A 157 -1.52 -2.01 -17.79
C GLY A 157 -0.54 -0.85 -17.92
N GLU A 158 -0.98 0.34 -18.34
CA GLU A 158 -0.14 1.53 -18.31
C GLU A 158 -0.13 2.13 -16.90
N VAL A 159 1.04 2.58 -16.46
CA VAL A 159 1.27 3.00 -15.08
C VAL A 159 2.29 4.13 -15.00
N ILE A 160 2.10 5.02 -14.07
CA ILE A 160 3.12 5.99 -13.62
C ILE A 160 3.64 5.51 -12.27
N LEU A 161 4.91 5.15 -12.22
CA LEU A 161 5.62 4.80 -10.99
C LEU A 161 6.35 6.02 -10.47
N CYS A 162 5.98 6.49 -9.27
CA CYS A 162 6.70 7.53 -8.54
C CYS A 162 7.65 6.87 -7.54
N ILE A 163 8.93 7.22 -7.61
CA ILE A 163 10.00 6.67 -6.75
C ILE A 163 10.51 7.79 -5.86
N SER A 164 10.29 7.68 -4.55
CA SER A 164 10.84 8.59 -3.51
C SER A 164 10.67 10.10 -3.79
N GLY A 165 9.71 10.49 -4.60
CA GLY A 165 9.36 11.89 -4.86
C GLY A 165 10.13 12.62 -5.96
N ASP A 166 11.24 12.07 -6.44
CA ASP A 166 12.12 12.77 -7.39
C ASP A 166 12.14 12.16 -8.80
N GLN A 167 11.71 10.91 -8.94
CA GLN A 167 11.72 10.22 -10.23
C GLN A 167 10.36 9.60 -10.52
N ASN A 168 9.83 9.91 -11.69
CA ASN A 168 8.62 9.29 -12.20
C ASN A 168 8.94 8.55 -13.50
N ILE A 169 8.53 7.30 -13.57
CA ILE A 169 8.72 6.42 -14.73
C ILE A 169 7.36 6.04 -15.28
N GLU A 170 7.14 6.27 -16.56
CA GLU A 170 5.94 5.83 -17.27
C GLU A 170 6.27 4.56 -18.05
N PHE A 171 5.49 3.50 -17.84
CA PHE A 171 5.68 2.25 -18.56
C PHE A 171 4.39 1.46 -18.68
N LYS A 172 4.43 0.42 -19.49
CA LYS A 172 3.37 -0.56 -19.61
C LYS A 172 3.81 -1.89 -19.03
N VAL A 173 3.01 -2.43 -18.13
CA VAL A 173 3.25 -3.75 -17.53
C VAL A 173 3.11 -4.81 -18.62
N TYR A 174 4.17 -5.58 -18.83
CA TYR A 174 4.12 -6.74 -19.69
C TYR A 174 3.59 -7.95 -18.93
N LEU A 175 2.61 -8.62 -19.49
CA LEU A 175 2.10 -9.90 -19.01
C LEU A 175 2.26 -10.94 -20.11
N SER A 176 2.87 -12.06 -19.78
CA SER A 176 2.90 -13.22 -20.67
C SER A 176 1.48 -13.79 -20.87
N GLU A 177 1.27 -14.56 -21.94
CA GLU A 177 -0.02 -15.24 -22.15
C GLU A 177 -0.33 -16.26 -21.04
N ALA A 178 0.69 -16.82 -20.40
CA ALA A 178 0.54 -17.69 -19.23
C ALA A 178 0.00 -16.89 -18.03
N ASP A 179 0.58 -15.72 -17.74
CA ASP A 179 0.14 -14.84 -16.65
C ASP A 179 -1.30 -14.36 -16.87
N LYS A 180 -1.63 -13.96 -18.10
CA LYS A 180 -3.01 -13.56 -18.47
C LYS A 180 -4.03 -14.67 -18.25
N ARG A 181 -3.63 -15.94 -18.38
CA ARG A 181 -4.51 -17.10 -18.10
C ARG A 181 -4.69 -17.34 -16.62
N LEU A 182 -3.63 -17.14 -15.84
CA LEU A 182 -3.65 -17.31 -14.38
C LEU A 182 -4.43 -16.18 -13.69
N PHE A 183 -4.27 -14.95 -14.16
CA PHE A 183 -4.91 -13.75 -13.60
C PHE A 183 -6.14 -13.33 -14.41
N LYS A 184 -7.01 -14.28 -14.76
CA LYS A 184 -8.33 -14.00 -15.35
C LYS A 184 -9.29 -13.39 -14.33
N GLY A 185 -8.85 -12.39 -13.60
CA GLY A 185 -9.66 -11.66 -12.64
C GLY A 185 -10.12 -10.33 -13.22
N GLY A 186 -11.37 -10.04 -13.03
CA GLY A 186 -11.98 -8.76 -13.36
C GLY A 186 -12.31 -8.60 -14.85
N VAL A 187 -13.52 -8.93 -15.20
CA VAL A 187 -14.21 -8.38 -16.36
C VAL A 187 -14.53 -6.94 -16.09
#